data_bfc5d3e88949a66bd6fde16d5ee0bcf0
#
_entry.id   bfc5d3e88949a66bd6fde16d5ee0bcf0
#
_cell.length_a   1.000
_cell.length_b   1.000
_cell.length_c   1.000
_cell.angle_alpha   90.00
_cell.angle_beta   90.00
_cell.angle_gamma   90.00
#
_symmetry.space_group_name_H-M   'P 1'
#
loop_
_entity.id
_entity.type
_entity.pdbx_description
1 polymer ?
#
loop_
_entity_poly.entity_id
_entity_poly.type
_entity_poly.pdbx_seq_one_letter_code
_entity_poly.pdbx_strand_id
1 'polypeptide(L)'
;MATIPDGELFKNEYITVRLEHAGRVVRIVRSAVPYPDPAAAEQAYAGLYPILDRIGRSGRCLLNDQRLSPGRNEPAFEAVFARIRNRTTPGFHRIGTLVQSKVGLLQVNRLIREDQVERLASNSESEILEYFGIASP
;
A
#
# COMPACT_ATOMS: atom_id res chain seq x y z
N MET A 1 -14.63 -22.96 -5.36
CA MET A 1 -13.85 -22.11 -4.44
C MET A 1 -14.62 -20.85 -4.13
N ALA A 2 -14.80 -20.52 -2.87
CA ALA A 2 -15.57 -19.34 -2.50
C ALA A 2 -14.81 -18.07 -2.87
N THR A 3 -15.49 -17.15 -3.57
CA THR A 3 -14.95 -15.83 -3.88
C THR A 3 -15.06 -14.95 -2.64
N ILE A 4 -13.97 -14.28 -2.26
CA ILE A 4 -13.99 -13.32 -1.17
C ILE A 4 -14.66 -12.04 -1.69
N PRO A 5 -15.74 -11.57 -1.04
CA PRO A 5 -16.41 -10.36 -1.49
C PRO A 5 -15.55 -9.12 -1.23
N ASP A 6 -15.72 -8.10 -2.07
CA ASP A 6 -15.11 -6.80 -1.86
C ASP A 6 -15.58 -6.19 -0.54
N GLY A 7 -14.74 -5.40 0.09
CA GLY A 7 -15.05 -4.75 1.34
C GLY A 7 -13.83 -4.63 2.24
N GLU A 8 -14.08 -4.22 3.48
CA GLU A 8 -13.01 -4.04 4.46
C GLU A 8 -12.47 -5.38 4.93
N LEU A 9 -11.14 -5.52 4.88
CA LEU A 9 -10.44 -6.73 5.33
C LEU A 9 -9.80 -6.55 6.70
N PHE A 10 -9.38 -5.33 7.01
CA PHE A 10 -8.61 -5.04 8.22
C PHE A 10 -8.64 -3.55 8.51
N LYS A 11 -8.63 -3.17 9.78
CA LYS A 11 -8.61 -1.76 10.16
C LYS A 11 -8.01 -1.57 11.55
N ASN A 12 -7.21 -0.53 11.69
CA ASN A 12 -6.80 0.05 12.98
C ASN A 12 -6.74 1.57 12.81
N GLU A 13 -6.20 2.29 13.80
CA GLU A 13 -6.15 3.75 13.72
C GLU A 13 -5.22 4.28 12.63
N TYR A 14 -4.28 3.47 12.14
CA TYR A 14 -3.27 3.89 11.17
C TYR A 14 -3.59 3.47 9.74
N ILE A 15 -4.20 2.31 9.54
CA ILE A 15 -4.48 1.78 8.20
C ILE A 15 -5.89 1.18 8.13
N THR A 16 -6.48 1.28 6.94
CA THR A 16 -7.67 0.53 6.56
C THR A 16 -7.33 -0.24 5.29
N VAL A 17 -7.64 -1.53 5.27
CA VAL A 17 -7.34 -2.40 4.14
C VAL A 17 -8.64 -2.89 3.53
N ARG A 18 -8.81 -2.70 2.23
CA ARG A 18 -10.01 -3.06 1.50
C ARG A 18 -9.68 -3.93 0.30
N LEU A 19 -10.59 -4.84 -0.01
CA LEU A 19 -10.58 -5.59 -1.27
C LEU A 19 -11.54 -4.88 -2.22
N GLU A 20 -11.09 -4.58 -3.44
CA GLU A 20 -11.83 -3.77 -4.41
C GLU A 20 -11.72 -4.35 -5.83
N HIS A 21 -12.55 -3.86 -6.74
CA HIS A 21 -12.56 -4.23 -8.15
C HIS A 21 -12.67 -5.74 -8.37
N ALA A 22 -13.69 -6.34 -7.75
CA ALA A 22 -13.95 -7.79 -7.84
C ALA A 22 -12.73 -8.62 -7.39
N GLY A 23 -12.09 -8.18 -6.31
CA GLY A 23 -10.95 -8.88 -5.71
C GLY A 23 -9.61 -8.63 -6.41
N ARG A 24 -9.57 -7.77 -7.43
CA ARG A 24 -8.34 -7.54 -8.20
C ARG A 24 -7.38 -6.57 -7.52
N VAL A 25 -7.87 -5.76 -6.58
CA VAL A 25 -7.06 -4.76 -5.89
C VAL A 25 -7.19 -4.90 -4.39
N VAL A 26 -6.05 -4.97 -3.71
CA VAL A 26 -5.95 -4.78 -2.27
C VAL A 26 -5.51 -3.32 -2.06
N ARG A 27 -6.36 -2.52 -1.44
CA ARG A 27 -6.07 -1.12 -1.14
C ARG A 27 -5.69 -0.99 0.33
N ILE A 28 -4.52 -0.45 0.61
CA ILE A 28 -4.09 -0.09 1.97
C ILE A 28 -4.15 1.43 2.06
N VAL A 29 -5.09 1.94 2.86
CA VAL A 29 -5.28 3.38 3.06
C VAL A 29 -4.61 3.80 4.35
N ARG A 30 -3.65 4.69 4.24
CA ARG A 30 -2.99 5.28 5.41
C ARG A 30 -3.84 6.43 5.94
N SER A 31 -4.12 6.43 7.25
CA SER A 31 -4.81 7.55 7.90
C SER A 31 -3.87 8.74 8.12
N ALA A 32 -4.42 9.86 8.56
CA ALA A 32 -3.63 11.04 8.91
C ALA A 32 -2.96 10.95 10.28
N VAL A 33 -3.20 9.88 11.04
CA VAL A 33 -2.64 9.69 12.38
C VAL A 33 -1.15 9.37 12.28
N PRO A 34 -0.27 10.20 12.84
CA PRO A 34 1.18 9.92 12.78
C PRO A 34 1.55 8.77 13.72
N TYR A 35 2.56 8.00 13.32
CA TYR A 35 3.12 6.99 14.21
C TYR A 35 3.93 7.68 15.32
N PRO A 36 3.70 7.33 16.61
CA PRO A 36 4.49 7.90 17.70
C PRO A 36 5.96 7.47 17.67
N ASP A 37 6.23 6.27 17.14
CA ASP A 37 7.57 5.71 17.03
C ASP A 37 7.60 4.63 15.94
N PRO A 38 8.80 4.15 15.54
CA PRO A 38 8.91 3.12 14.51
C PRO A 38 8.23 1.79 14.89
N ALA A 39 8.23 1.41 16.16
CA ALA A 39 7.58 0.18 16.61
C ALA A 39 6.07 0.21 16.36
N ALA A 40 5.44 1.38 16.54
CA ALA A 40 4.01 1.56 16.27
C ALA A 40 3.69 1.31 14.78
N ALA A 41 4.55 1.77 13.87
CA ALA A 41 4.40 1.51 12.44
C ALA A 41 4.47 0.02 12.14
N GLU A 42 5.45 -0.67 12.70
CA GLU A 42 5.62 -2.11 12.51
C GLU A 42 4.41 -2.89 13.03
N GLN A 43 3.92 -2.54 14.23
CA GLN A 43 2.74 -3.18 14.83
C GLN A 43 1.47 -2.91 14.03
N ALA A 44 1.35 -1.73 13.42
CA ALA A 44 0.18 -1.39 12.60
C ALA A 44 -0.01 -2.36 11.44
N TYR A 45 1.07 -2.89 10.88
CA TYR A 45 1.02 -3.83 9.76
C TYR A 45 1.07 -5.30 10.17
N ALA A 46 1.49 -5.61 11.39
CA ALA A 46 1.68 -7.00 11.83
C ALA A 46 0.40 -7.85 11.71
N GLY A 47 -0.77 -7.27 12.04
CA GLY A 47 -2.04 -7.97 11.91
C GLY A 47 -2.52 -8.15 10.48
N LEU A 48 -1.95 -7.41 9.54
CA LEU A 48 -2.31 -7.50 8.12
C LEU A 48 -1.66 -8.69 7.43
N TYR A 49 -0.44 -9.05 7.79
CA TYR A 49 0.31 -10.10 7.09
C TYR A 49 -0.43 -11.44 7.02
N PRO A 50 -1.01 -11.97 8.11
CA PRO A 50 -1.77 -13.22 8.03
C PRO A 50 -2.98 -13.12 7.11
N ILE A 51 -3.60 -11.94 7.03
CA ILE A 51 -4.76 -11.72 6.17
C ILE A 51 -4.34 -11.77 4.70
N LEU A 52 -3.24 -11.10 4.34
CA LEU A 52 -2.70 -11.14 2.97
C LEU A 52 -2.30 -12.56 2.58
N ASP A 53 -1.68 -13.29 3.49
CA ASP A 53 -1.29 -14.68 3.24
C ASP A 53 -2.52 -15.57 3.01
N ARG A 54 -3.61 -15.34 3.75
CA ARG A 54 -4.85 -16.12 3.64
C ARG A 54 -5.61 -15.84 2.37
N ILE A 55 -5.76 -14.57 1.97
CA ILE A 55 -6.49 -14.23 0.73
C ILE A 55 -5.67 -14.51 -0.52
N GLY A 56 -4.34 -14.51 -0.39
CA GLY A 56 -3.41 -14.68 -1.51
C GLY A 56 -3.17 -13.38 -2.27
N ARG A 57 -1.96 -13.22 -2.78
CA ARG A 57 -1.55 -12.03 -3.54
C ARG A 57 -1.58 -12.26 -5.04
N SER A 58 -1.47 -13.50 -5.47
CA SER A 58 -1.38 -13.87 -6.88
C SER A 58 -2.61 -13.39 -7.66
N GLY A 59 -2.37 -12.74 -8.79
CA GLY A 59 -3.43 -12.20 -9.63
C GLY A 59 -4.07 -10.90 -9.12
N ARG A 60 -3.59 -10.39 -7.99
CA ARG A 60 -4.09 -9.13 -7.42
C ARG A 60 -3.02 -8.05 -7.53
N CYS A 61 -3.46 -6.80 -7.55
CA CYS A 61 -2.58 -5.63 -7.47
C CYS A 61 -2.69 -4.99 -6.09
N LEU A 62 -1.62 -4.33 -5.66
CA LEU A 62 -1.57 -3.62 -4.38
C LEU A 62 -1.59 -2.11 -4.64
N LEU A 63 -2.58 -1.42 -4.06
CA LEU A 63 -2.66 0.03 -4.09
C LEU A 63 -2.36 0.58 -2.69
N ASN A 64 -1.26 1.29 -2.57
CA ASN A 64 -0.92 2.01 -1.33
C ASN A 64 -1.44 3.44 -1.44
N ASP A 65 -2.52 3.75 -0.72
CA ASP A 65 -3.13 5.07 -0.71
C ASP A 65 -2.51 5.90 0.41
N GLN A 66 -1.55 6.74 0.05
CA GLN A 66 -0.76 7.55 0.97
C GLN A 66 -1.20 9.01 1.00
N ARG A 67 -2.38 9.33 0.46
CA ARG A 67 -2.80 10.74 0.32
C ARG A 67 -2.91 11.48 1.64
N LEU A 68 -3.29 10.81 2.71
CA LEU A 68 -3.44 11.40 4.05
C LEU A 68 -2.22 11.19 4.94
N SER A 69 -1.23 10.43 4.47
CA SER A 69 -0.09 10.03 5.28
C SER A 69 0.80 11.22 5.65
N PRO A 70 1.09 11.42 6.94
CA PRO A 70 2.15 12.36 7.32
C PRO A 70 3.51 11.82 6.86
N GLY A 71 4.33 12.68 6.27
CA GLY A 71 5.67 12.29 5.85
C GLY A 71 6.60 12.06 7.03
N ARG A 72 7.41 10.99 6.96
CA ARG A 72 8.44 10.69 7.97
C ARG A 72 9.70 10.25 7.25
N ASN A 73 10.79 10.96 7.48
CA ASN A 73 12.06 10.77 6.77
C ASN A 73 13.18 10.27 7.67
N GLU A 74 12.94 10.12 8.98
CA GLU A 74 13.97 9.69 9.92
C GLU A 74 14.46 8.27 9.58
N PRO A 75 15.78 8.00 9.66
CA PRO A 75 16.33 6.71 9.26
C PRO A 75 15.68 5.50 9.95
N ALA A 76 15.29 5.62 11.22
CA ALA A 76 14.63 4.55 11.95
C ALA A 76 13.27 4.19 11.34
N PHE A 77 12.49 5.17 10.88
CA PHE A 77 11.24 4.94 10.19
C PHE A 77 11.47 4.36 8.79
N GLU A 78 12.47 4.84 8.06
CA GLU A 78 12.79 4.29 6.74
C GLU A 78 13.14 2.80 6.80
N ALA A 79 13.87 2.37 7.83
CA ALA A 79 14.21 0.97 8.03
C ALA A 79 12.97 0.11 8.29
N VAL A 80 12.04 0.61 9.12
CA VAL A 80 10.77 -0.10 9.38
C VAL A 80 9.92 -0.16 8.12
N PHE A 81 9.81 0.94 7.37
CA PHE A 81 9.04 0.96 6.13
C PHE A 81 9.62 0.02 5.08
N ALA A 82 10.94 -0.14 5.03
CA ALA A 82 11.57 -1.12 4.14
C ALA A 82 11.15 -2.55 4.52
N ARG A 83 11.14 -2.89 5.82
CA ARG A 83 10.66 -4.20 6.28
C ARG A 83 9.19 -4.43 5.95
N ILE A 84 8.35 -3.41 6.13
CA ILE A 84 6.93 -3.47 5.80
C ILE A 84 6.76 -3.74 4.30
N ARG A 85 7.46 -3.00 3.43
CA ARG A 85 7.41 -3.22 1.98
C ARG A 85 7.82 -4.65 1.63
N ASN A 86 8.89 -5.15 2.25
CA ASN A 86 9.39 -6.49 1.97
C ASN A 86 8.43 -7.60 2.38
N ARG A 87 7.51 -7.33 3.30
CA ARG A 87 6.47 -8.28 3.72
C ARG A 87 5.16 -8.11 2.97
N THR A 88 4.82 -6.90 2.53
CA THR A 88 3.53 -6.63 1.87
C THR A 88 3.59 -6.80 0.36
N THR A 89 4.66 -6.37 -0.29
CA THR A 89 4.69 -6.27 -1.76
C THR A 89 4.94 -7.58 -2.52
N PRO A 90 5.75 -8.55 -2.03
CA PRO A 90 6.03 -9.74 -2.83
C PRO A 90 4.76 -10.55 -3.14
N GLY A 91 4.65 -11.01 -4.37
CA GLY A 91 3.56 -11.84 -4.84
C GLY A 91 2.44 -11.07 -5.55
N PHE A 92 2.32 -9.76 -5.35
CA PHE A 92 1.35 -8.95 -6.10
C PHE A 92 1.79 -8.80 -7.56
N HIS A 93 0.79 -8.74 -8.46
CA HIS A 93 1.04 -8.60 -9.89
C HIS A 93 1.66 -7.24 -10.22
N ARG A 94 1.07 -6.16 -9.69
CA ARG A 94 1.57 -4.80 -9.82
C ARG A 94 1.31 -4.01 -8.54
N ILE A 95 2.11 -2.97 -8.33
CA ILE A 95 2.03 -2.15 -7.13
C ILE A 95 1.94 -0.70 -7.55
N GLY A 96 0.95 0.01 -6.99
CA GLY A 96 0.78 1.44 -7.19
C GLY A 96 0.81 2.17 -5.86
N THR A 97 1.37 3.37 -5.87
CA THR A 97 1.37 4.26 -4.70
C THR A 97 0.70 5.57 -5.09
N LEU A 98 -0.40 5.86 -4.42
CA LEU A 98 -1.18 7.07 -4.65
C LEU A 98 -0.79 8.12 -3.63
N VAL A 99 -0.36 9.28 -4.10
CA VAL A 99 0.07 10.40 -3.28
C VAL A 99 -0.77 11.63 -3.61
N GLN A 100 -0.80 12.60 -2.70
CA GLN A 100 -1.61 13.79 -2.87
C GLN A 100 -0.91 14.89 -3.66
N SER A 101 0.43 14.99 -3.55
CA SER A 101 1.18 16.13 -4.06
C SER A 101 2.36 15.72 -4.94
N LYS A 102 2.86 16.69 -5.72
CA LYS A 102 4.08 16.50 -6.53
C LYS A 102 5.31 16.27 -5.65
N VAL A 103 5.36 16.87 -4.45
CA VAL A 103 6.47 16.66 -3.52
C VAL A 103 6.47 15.21 -3.03
N GLY A 104 5.29 14.67 -2.65
CA GLY A 104 5.17 13.27 -2.28
C GLY A 104 5.57 12.34 -3.41
N LEU A 105 5.20 12.70 -4.65
CA LEU A 105 5.55 11.92 -5.83
C LEU A 105 7.08 11.84 -6.02
N LEU A 106 7.78 12.94 -5.88
CA LEU A 106 9.23 12.96 -5.98
C LEU A 106 9.90 12.08 -4.93
N GLN A 107 9.38 12.11 -3.70
CA GLN A 107 9.89 11.32 -2.59
C GLN A 107 9.70 9.82 -2.82
N VAL A 108 8.51 9.40 -3.28
CA VAL A 108 8.26 7.99 -3.60
C VAL A 108 9.13 7.53 -4.76
N ASN A 109 9.30 8.34 -5.80
CA ASN A 109 10.16 8.00 -6.92
C ASN A 109 11.62 7.84 -6.50
N ARG A 110 12.09 8.62 -5.53
CA ARG A 110 13.42 8.44 -4.95
C ARG A 110 13.54 7.06 -4.29
N LEU A 111 12.53 6.67 -3.50
CA LEU A 111 12.53 5.35 -2.84
C LEU A 111 12.50 4.21 -3.86
N ILE A 112 11.75 4.35 -4.95
CA ILE A 112 11.71 3.35 -6.03
C ILE A 112 13.10 3.14 -6.62
N ARG A 113 13.85 4.21 -6.84
CA ARG A 113 15.22 4.10 -7.36
C ARG A 113 16.17 3.41 -6.38
N GLU A 114 15.97 3.62 -5.08
CA GLU A 114 16.83 3.07 -4.03
C GLU A 114 16.54 1.60 -3.75
N ASP A 115 15.26 1.22 -3.64
CA ASP A 115 14.87 -0.13 -3.23
C ASP A 115 14.64 -1.10 -4.38
N GLN A 116 14.56 -0.60 -5.61
CA GLN A 116 14.37 -1.38 -6.84
C GLN A 116 13.08 -2.21 -6.86
N VAL A 117 12.13 -1.90 -5.99
CA VAL A 117 10.79 -2.51 -6.04
C VAL A 117 9.99 -1.80 -7.12
N GLU A 118 9.67 -2.51 -8.21
CA GLU A 118 8.91 -1.94 -9.33
C GLU A 118 7.51 -1.57 -8.90
N ARG A 119 7.17 -0.30 -9.03
CA ARG A 119 5.83 0.21 -8.75
C ARG A 119 5.62 1.56 -9.43
N LEU A 120 4.35 1.89 -9.70
CA LEU A 120 3.99 3.21 -10.21
C LEU A 120 3.60 4.12 -9.05
N ALA A 121 4.18 5.30 -8.99
CA ALA A 121 3.73 6.37 -8.10
C ALA A 121 2.98 7.41 -8.93
N SER A 122 1.82 7.84 -8.46
CA SER A 122 1.00 8.82 -9.15
C SER A 122 0.14 9.60 -8.14
N ASN A 123 -0.30 10.79 -8.53
CA ASN A 123 -1.33 11.53 -7.80
C ASN A 123 -2.72 11.37 -8.46
N SER A 124 -2.84 10.46 -9.42
CA SER A 124 -4.08 10.13 -10.10
C SER A 124 -4.43 8.66 -9.90
N GLU A 125 -5.55 8.38 -9.23
CA GLU A 125 -6.01 7.00 -9.02
C GLU A 125 -6.31 6.32 -10.35
N SER A 126 -6.92 7.03 -11.30
CA SER A 126 -7.24 6.43 -12.60
C SER A 126 -5.99 6.00 -13.36
N GLU A 127 -4.91 6.74 -13.25
CA GLU A 127 -3.62 6.36 -13.85
C GLU A 127 -3.08 5.05 -13.25
N ILE A 128 -3.21 4.89 -11.93
CA ILE A 128 -2.79 3.66 -11.25
C ILE A 128 -3.68 2.48 -11.68
N LEU A 129 -4.99 2.68 -11.76
CA LEU A 129 -5.91 1.62 -12.18
C LEU A 129 -5.64 1.22 -13.64
N GLU A 130 -5.34 2.17 -14.50
CA GLU A 130 -4.93 1.89 -15.88
C GLU A 130 -3.65 1.05 -15.91
N TYR A 131 -2.66 1.41 -15.11
CA TYR A 131 -1.43 0.64 -14.96
C TYR A 131 -1.71 -0.79 -14.47
N PHE A 132 -2.71 -0.98 -13.62
CA PHE A 132 -3.13 -2.32 -13.17
C PHE A 132 -3.86 -3.12 -14.24
N GLY A 133 -4.27 -2.48 -15.34
CA GLY A 133 -5.09 -3.10 -16.36
C GLY A 133 -6.57 -3.16 -15.99
N ILE A 134 -7.03 -2.25 -15.13
CA ILE A 134 -8.42 -2.18 -14.67
C ILE A 134 -9.07 -0.96 -15.32
N ALA A 135 -10.18 -1.20 -16.05
CA ALA A 135 -10.91 -0.09 -16.65
C ALA A 135 -11.52 0.78 -15.54
N SER A 136 -11.36 2.10 -15.68
CA SER A 136 -12.07 3.05 -14.83
C SER A 136 -13.55 3.05 -15.22
N PRO A 137 -14.47 3.02 -14.25
CA PRO A 137 -15.90 3.11 -14.57
C PRO A 137 -16.28 4.47 -15.14
#